data_caf3426c2edcd08bdaf55666e25af91f
#
_entry.id   caf3426c2edcd08bdaf55666e25af91f
#
_cell.length_a   1.000
_cell.length_b   1.000
_cell.length_c   1.000
_cell.angle_alpha   90.00
_cell.angle_beta   90.00
_cell.angle_gamma   90.00
#
_symmetry.space_group_name_H-M   'P 1'
#
loop_
_entity.id
_entity.type
_entity.pdbx_description
1 polymer ?
#
loop_
_entity_poly.entity_id
_entity_poly.type
_entity_poly.pdbx_seq_one_letter_code
_entity_poly.pdbx_strand_id
1 'polypeptide(L)'
;MDLLYAQRCLNCHGPGGRGDGPVAMSLPVGTPDFRETVQRKSTNQIRRIIADGRGVMPAFDPALRPSEINDLLQMVRFLSREGRDLAWWEKYDMLVAAHCSIPWENVLGYDEPPEAKGR
;
A
#
# COMPACT_ATOMS: atom_id res chain seq x y z
N MET A 1 -6.55 -12.29 4.16
CA MET A 1 -5.50 -11.65 3.33
C MET A 1 -5.87 -11.79 1.87
N ASP A 2 -5.64 -10.77 1.10
CA ASP A 2 -5.88 -10.78 -0.33
C ASP A 2 -4.96 -11.79 -1.01
N LEU A 3 -5.52 -12.65 -1.86
CA LEU A 3 -4.75 -13.65 -2.58
C LEU A 3 -3.69 -13.02 -3.49
N LEU A 4 -4.05 -11.92 -4.13
CA LEU A 4 -3.12 -11.22 -5.03
C LEU A 4 -1.90 -10.69 -4.26
N TYR A 5 -2.13 -10.11 -3.09
CA TYR A 5 -1.04 -9.67 -2.22
C TYR A 5 -0.15 -10.85 -1.82
N ALA A 6 -0.76 -11.96 -1.43
CA ALA A 6 0.00 -13.15 -1.02
C ALA A 6 0.88 -13.69 -2.15
N GLN A 7 0.40 -13.61 -3.38
CA GLN A 7 1.14 -14.10 -4.54
C GLN A 7 2.24 -13.16 -4.99
N ARG A 8 2.05 -11.85 -4.85
CA ARG A 8 2.90 -10.85 -5.50
C ARG A 8 3.77 -10.04 -4.53
N CYS A 9 3.34 -9.89 -3.31
CA CYS A 9 3.95 -8.91 -2.40
C CYS A 9 4.50 -9.54 -1.12
N LEU A 10 3.84 -10.57 -0.63
CA LEU A 10 4.12 -11.14 0.69
C LEU A 10 5.56 -11.63 0.84
N ASN A 11 6.14 -12.20 -0.22
CA ASN A 11 7.49 -12.76 -0.12
C ASN A 11 8.54 -11.75 0.32
N CYS A 12 8.37 -10.49 -0.05
CA CYS A 12 9.29 -9.44 0.36
C CYS A 12 8.72 -8.60 1.51
N HIS A 13 7.45 -8.19 1.38
CA HIS A 13 6.85 -7.25 2.32
C HIS A 13 6.32 -7.90 3.59
N GLY A 14 6.08 -9.22 3.58
CA GLY A 14 5.60 -9.94 4.74
C GLY A 14 4.08 -9.89 4.89
N PRO A 15 3.53 -10.75 5.77
CA PRO A 15 2.07 -10.82 5.96
C PRO A 15 1.48 -9.56 6.59
N GLY A 16 2.27 -8.82 7.37
CA GLY A 16 1.84 -7.56 7.97
C GLY A 16 2.36 -6.33 7.25
N GLY A 17 3.06 -6.50 6.13
CA GLY A 17 3.63 -5.37 5.39
C GLY A 17 4.79 -4.70 6.09
N ARG A 18 5.49 -5.41 6.96
CA ARG A 18 6.59 -4.84 7.77
C ARG A 18 7.96 -4.97 7.12
N GLY A 19 8.02 -5.52 5.91
CA GLY A 19 9.29 -5.72 5.23
C GLY A 19 10.04 -6.96 5.70
N ASP A 20 9.33 -7.90 6.30
CA ASP A 20 9.89 -9.10 6.91
C ASP A 20 9.46 -10.38 6.18
N GLY A 21 9.21 -10.28 4.89
CA GLY A 21 8.87 -11.47 4.10
C GLY A 21 10.01 -12.47 4.03
N PRO A 22 9.71 -13.72 3.63
CA PRO A 22 10.72 -14.78 3.60
C PRO A 22 11.97 -14.47 2.80
N VAL A 23 11.87 -13.66 1.74
CA VAL A 23 13.02 -13.33 0.90
C VAL A 23 13.60 -11.95 1.19
N ALA A 24 13.04 -11.21 2.15
CA ALA A 24 13.46 -9.84 2.40
C ALA A 24 14.95 -9.75 2.78
N MET A 25 15.43 -10.68 3.58
CA MET A 25 16.81 -10.68 4.03
C MET A 25 17.81 -11.01 2.93
N SER A 26 17.34 -11.59 1.84
CA SER A 26 18.19 -11.93 0.69
C SER A 26 18.36 -10.76 -0.27
N LEU A 27 17.63 -9.68 -0.07
CA LEU A 27 17.66 -8.53 -0.96
C LEU A 27 18.81 -7.59 -0.61
N PRO A 28 19.40 -6.91 -1.62
CA PRO A 28 20.53 -6.01 -1.37
C PRO A 28 20.13 -4.74 -0.61
N VAL A 29 18.86 -4.40 -0.60
CA VAL A 29 18.33 -3.24 0.14
C VAL A 29 17.18 -3.69 1.03
N GLY A 30 16.98 -2.97 2.12
CA GLY A 30 15.89 -3.27 3.04
C GLY A 30 14.52 -3.05 2.39
N THR A 31 13.58 -3.93 2.71
CA THR A 31 12.19 -3.80 2.27
C THR A 31 11.47 -2.86 3.25
N PRO A 32 10.79 -1.83 2.77
CA PRO A 32 10.16 -0.87 3.67
C PRO A 32 8.98 -1.46 4.44
N ASP A 33 8.76 -0.89 5.62
CA ASP A 33 7.57 -1.14 6.42
C ASP A 33 6.45 -0.22 5.92
N PHE A 34 5.29 -0.77 5.61
CA PHE A 34 4.18 0.01 5.07
C PHE A 34 3.71 1.10 6.04
N ARG A 35 3.86 0.91 7.34
CA ARG A 35 3.47 1.92 8.32
C ARG A 35 4.27 3.22 8.13
N GLU A 36 5.52 3.10 7.75
CA GLU A 36 6.35 4.27 7.43
C GLU A 36 6.03 4.80 6.04
N THR A 37 5.83 3.92 5.09
CA THR A 37 5.58 4.31 3.70
C THR A 37 4.36 5.20 3.58
N VAL A 38 3.25 4.84 4.22
CA VAL A 38 2.02 5.63 4.13
C VAL A 38 2.13 6.99 4.82
N GLN A 39 3.11 7.17 5.69
CA GLN A 39 3.35 8.46 6.34
C GLN A 39 4.26 9.37 5.51
N ARG A 40 5.01 8.80 4.59
CA ARG A 40 5.99 9.54 3.80
C ARG A 40 5.57 9.78 2.35
N LYS A 41 4.71 8.93 1.83
CA LYS A 41 4.34 8.94 0.41
C LYS A 41 2.84 9.07 0.25
N SER A 42 2.45 9.78 -0.79
CA SER A 42 1.04 9.88 -1.14
C SER A 42 0.55 8.57 -1.73
N THR A 43 -0.75 8.40 -1.74
CA THR A 43 -1.39 7.25 -2.36
C THR A 43 -1.00 7.10 -3.83
N ASN A 44 -0.92 8.21 -4.56
CA ASN A 44 -0.52 8.18 -5.96
C ASN A 44 0.93 7.76 -6.13
N GLN A 45 1.82 8.19 -5.24
CA GLN A 45 3.22 7.75 -5.28
C GLN A 45 3.33 6.25 -5.04
N ILE A 46 2.58 5.73 -4.08
CA ILE A 46 2.57 4.29 -3.78
C ILE A 46 2.01 3.51 -4.98
N ARG A 47 0.94 4.00 -5.58
CA ARG A 47 0.35 3.39 -6.79
C ARG A 47 1.39 3.29 -7.91
N ARG A 48 2.15 4.35 -8.14
CA ARG A 48 3.19 4.35 -9.17
C ARG A 48 4.30 3.36 -8.86
N ILE A 49 4.69 3.23 -7.61
CA ILE A 49 5.72 2.27 -7.22
C ILE A 49 5.24 0.84 -7.49
N ILE A 50 3.98 0.54 -7.20
CA ILE A 50 3.42 -0.76 -7.51
C ILE A 50 3.38 -0.99 -9.01
N ALA A 51 2.93 -0.01 -9.77
CA ALA A 51 2.80 -0.14 -11.22
C ALA A 51 4.15 -0.23 -11.92
N ASP A 52 5.07 0.64 -11.58
CA ASP A 52 6.31 0.82 -12.33
C ASP A 52 7.50 0.09 -11.71
N GLY A 53 7.38 -0.34 -10.48
CA GLY A 53 8.47 -0.96 -9.74
C GLY A 53 9.47 0.07 -9.25
N ARG A 54 10.40 -0.38 -8.42
CA ARG A 54 11.46 0.47 -7.89
C ARG A 54 12.60 -0.40 -7.38
N GLY A 55 13.79 -0.19 -7.92
CA GLY A 55 14.95 -1.01 -7.53
C GLY A 55 14.67 -2.49 -7.81
N VAL A 56 14.77 -3.31 -6.77
CA VAL A 56 14.52 -4.76 -6.89
C VAL A 56 13.03 -5.11 -6.90
N MET A 57 12.16 -4.16 -6.59
CA MET A 57 10.72 -4.38 -6.67
C MET A 57 10.28 -4.38 -8.12
N PRO A 58 9.64 -5.46 -8.60
CA PRO A 58 9.24 -5.54 -10.00
C PRO A 58 8.08 -4.60 -10.32
N ALA A 59 7.97 -4.26 -11.60
CA ALA A 59 6.82 -3.53 -12.11
C ALA A 59 5.67 -4.51 -12.34
N PHE A 60 4.46 -4.10 -11.95
CA PHE A 60 3.28 -4.93 -12.14
C PHE A 60 2.40 -4.48 -13.31
N ASP A 61 2.62 -3.29 -13.84
CA ASP A 61 1.98 -2.85 -15.08
C ASP A 61 2.87 -3.29 -16.26
N PRO A 62 2.35 -3.91 -17.32
CA PRO A 62 0.93 -4.18 -17.61
C PRO A 62 0.42 -5.55 -17.16
N ALA A 63 1.20 -6.32 -16.43
CA ALA A 63 0.80 -7.68 -16.03
C ALA A 63 -0.47 -7.69 -15.18
N LEU A 64 -0.66 -6.67 -14.35
CA LEU A 64 -1.88 -6.49 -13.58
C LEU A 64 -2.68 -5.32 -14.14
N ARG A 65 -4.00 -5.46 -14.08
CA ARG A 65 -4.90 -4.39 -14.49
C ARG A 65 -4.87 -3.25 -13.49
N PRO A 66 -5.24 -2.02 -13.87
CA PRO A 66 -5.32 -0.91 -12.93
C PRO A 66 -6.19 -1.20 -11.72
N SER A 67 -7.29 -1.94 -11.88
CA SER A 67 -8.13 -2.33 -10.75
C SER A 67 -7.41 -3.25 -9.77
N GLU A 68 -6.59 -4.15 -10.27
CA GLU A 68 -5.78 -5.03 -9.43
C GLU A 68 -4.69 -4.27 -8.69
N ILE A 69 -4.08 -3.30 -9.34
CA ILE A 69 -3.10 -2.41 -8.70
C ILE A 69 -3.77 -1.60 -7.59
N ASN A 70 -4.98 -1.12 -7.81
CA ASN A 70 -5.74 -0.42 -6.79
C ASN A 70 -6.08 -1.34 -5.60
N ASP A 71 -6.40 -2.59 -5.85
CA ASP A 71 -6.65 -3.56 -4.79
C ASP A 71 -5.40 -3.76 -3.92
N LEU A 72 -4.24 -3.86 -4.55
CA LEU A 72 -2.97 -3.95 -3.84
C LEU A 72 -2.69 -2.69 -3.03
N LEU A 73 -2.98 -1.54 -3.59
CA LEU A 73 -2.83 -0.26 -2.88
C LEU A 73 -3.70 -0.23 -1.62
N GLN A 74 -4.95 -0.68 -1.71
CA GLN A 74 -5.83 -0.75 -0.55
C GLN A 74 -5.28 -1.72 0.50
N MET A 75 -4.69 -2.82 0.06
CA MET A 75 -4.08 -3.78 0.98
C MET A 75 -2.89 -3.16 1.71
N VAL A 76 -2.06 -2.40 1.02
CA VAL A 76 -0.95 -1.66 1.64
C VAL A 76 -1.49 -0.72 2.72
N ARG A 77 -2.53 0.02 2.42
CA ARG A 77 -3.14 0.95 3.38
C ARG A 77 -3.76 0.21 4.56
N PHE A 78 -4.42 -0.89 4.30
CA PHE A 78 -5.01 -1.71 5.36
C PHE A 78 -3.94 -2.23 6.32
N LEU A 79 -2.90 -2.85 5.78
CA LEU A 79 -1.82 -3.41 6.59
C LEU A 79 -1.06 -2.35 7.36
N SER A 80 -0.95 -1.15 6.81
CA SER A 80 -0.23 -0.05 7.45
C SER A 80 -0.87 0.42 8.75
N ARG A 81 -2.13 0.06 8.98
CA ARG A 81 -2.87 0.48 10.17
C ARG A 81 -2.66 -0.43 11.38
N GLU A 82 -2.10 -1.60 11.15
CA GLU A 82 -1.89 -2.55 12.24
C GLU A 82 -0.81 -2.06 13.20
N GLY A 83 -1.10 -2.13 14.49
CA GLY A 83 -0.12 -1.87 15.54
C GLY A 83 0.29 -0.42 15.68
N ARG A 84 -0.47 0.53 15.13
CA ARG A 84 -0.20 1.94 15.34
C ARG A 84 -1.48 2.72 15.62
N ASP A 85 -1.32 3.85 16.28
CA ASP A 85 -2.44 4.74 16.52
C ASP A 85 -2.90 5.36 15.21
N LEU A 86 -4.20 5.25 14.96
CA LEU A 86 -4.79 5.77 13.74
C LEU A 86 -5.15 7.23 13.90
N ALA A 87 -4.83 8.04 12.90
CA ALA A 87 -5.32 9.41 12.83
C ALA A 87 -6.84 9.38 12.57
N TRP A 88 -7.51 10.49 12.89
CA TRP A 88 -8.95 10.55 12.74
C TRP A 88 -9.42 10.26 11.31
N TRP A 89 -8.67 10.75 10.32
CA TRP A 89 -9.02 10.55 8.92
C TRP A 89 -8.85 9.08 8.50
N GLU A 90 -7.91 8.35 9.10
CA GLU A 90 -7.74 6.93 8.81
C GLU A 90 -8.91 6.12 9.36
N LYS A 91 -9.40 6.46 10.54
CA LYS A 91 -10.57 5.81 11.12
C LYS A 91 -11.81 6.04 10.27
N TYR A 92 -11.97 7.25 9.77
CA TYR A 92 -13.07 7.60 8.89
C TYR A 92 -13.00 6.82 7.58
N ASP A 93 -11.82 6.76 7.00
CA ASP A 93 -11.57 6.04 5.75
C ASP A 93 -11.91 4.55 5.89
N MET A 94 -11.54 3.95 7.00
CA MET A 94 -11.88 2.55 7.28
C MET A 94 -13.39 2.33 7.35
N LEU A 95 -14.12 3.23 8.00
CA LEU A 95 -15.56 3.14 8.10
C LEU A 95 -16.22 3.23 6.74
N VAL A 96 -15.79 4.17 5.94
CA VAL A 96 -16.32 4.37 4.59
C VAL A 96 -16.03 3.16 3.73
N ALA A 97 -14.81 2.65 3.76
CA ALA A 97 -14.43 1.49 2.98
C ALA A 97 -15.21 0.24 3.37
N ALA A 98 -15.58 0.10 4.64
CA ALA A 98 -16.36 -1.04 5.11
C ALA A 98 -17.81 -1.02 4.62
N HIS A 99 -18.35 0.16 4.33
CA HIS A 99 -19.74 0.33 3.91
C HIS A 99 -19.91 0.61 2.43
N CYS A 100 -18.84 0.96 1.75
CA CYS A 100 -18.91 1.46 0.39
C CYS A 100 -17.64 1.03 -0.34
N SER A 101 -17.79 0.32 -1.42
CA SER A 101 -16.66 -0.14 -2.22
C SER A 101 -16.18 0.90 -3.22
N ILE A 102 -16.53 2.16 -3.03
CA ILE A 102 -16.10 3.24 -3.89
C ILE A 102 -14.62 3.54 -3.64
N PRO A 103 -13.79 3.60 -4.68
CA PRO A 103 -12.39 4.01 -4.55
C PRO A 103 -12.32 5.53 -4.34
N TRP A 104 -12.33 5.95 -3.11
CA TRP A 104 -12.41 7.36 -2.73
C TRP A 104 -11.29 8.21 -3.32
N GLU A 105 -10.11 7.66 -3.41
CA GLU A 105 -8.97 8.33 -3.98
C GLU A 105 -9.22 8.76 -5.42
N ASN A 106 -9.93 7.93 -6.15
CA ASN A 106 -10.21 8.20 -7.56
C ASN A 106 -11.43 9.09 -7.74
N VAL A 107 -12.38 9.01 -6.82
CA VAL A 107 -13.63 9.76 -6.92
C VAL A 107 -13.44 11.21 -6.50
N LEU A 108 -12.78 11.43 -5.38
CA LEU A 108 -12.64 12.76 -4.80
C LEU A 108 -11.37 13.47 -5.22
N GLY A 109 -10.45 12.76 -5.86
CA GLY A 109 -9.17 13.34 -6.25
C GLY A 109 -8.28 13.68 -5.06
N TYR A 110 -8.64 13.18 -3.88
CA TYR A 110 -7.81 13.36 -2.71
C TYR A 110 -7.58 12.00 -2.07
N ASP A 111 -6.37 11.65 -1.94
CA ASP A 111 -5.99 10.31 -1.53
C ASP A 111 -5.25 10.28 -0.22
N GLU A 112 -4.94 11.41 0.36
CA GLU A 112 -4.05 11.45 1.50
C GLU A 112 -4.40 12.61 2.41
N PRO A 113 -4.09 12.48 3.68
CA PRO A 113 -4.27 13.57 4.63
C PRO A 113 -3.31 14.72 4.33
N PRO A 114 -3.64 15.93 4.76
CA PRO A 114 -2.76 17.07 4.56
C PRO A 114 -1.34 16.85 5.09
N GLU A 115 -1.20 16.12 6.18
CA GLU A 115 0.10 15.88 6.79
C GLU A 115 0.97 14.91 6.00
N ALA A 116 0.41 14.16 5.08
CA ALA A 116 1.16 13.25 4.22
C ALA A 116 1.64 13.91 2.95
N LYS A 117 1.07 15.05 2.58
CA LYS A 117 1.41 15.72 1.34
C LYS A 117 2.79 16.36 1.43
N GLY A 118 3.53 16.31 0.34
CA GLY A 118 4.85 16.91 0.27
C GLY A 118 5.97 16.04 0.81
N ARG A 119 5.72 14.80 1.06
CA ARG A 119 6.73 13.87 1.59
C ARG A 119 7.27 12.93 0.55
#